data_9bee523209602f88150f4419e7100632
#
_entry.id   9bee523209602f88150f4419e7100632
#
_cell.length_a   1.000
_cell.length_b   1.000
_cell.length_c   1.000
_cell.angle_alpha   90.00
_cell.angle_beta   90.00
_cell.angle_gamma   90.00
#
_symmetry.space_group_name_H-M   'P 1'
#
loop_
_entity.id
_entity.type
_entity.pdbx_description
1 polymer ?
#
loop_
_entity_poly.entity_id
_entity_poly.type
_entity_poly.pdbx_seq_one_letter_code
_entity_poly.pdbx_strand_id
1 'polypeptide(L)'
;VGLTDLESYQTVYSKELGSAAAPTAGLHFTSSLLEQLRAKGVDWAEVTLHVGVGTFRPVKTENIADHVMHEERFDIGIEAAKKVQAHRGHITAVGTTSVRTLESAFKDGEVKSGVGRTSLFIRPGHFEFQVVNRLITNFHLPKSSLLMLVGAFAGRELILDAYQEAVRQKYRFFSYGDAMLIL
;
A
#
# COMPACT_ATOMS: atom_id res chain seq x y z
N VAL A 1 12.10 18.29 16.07
CA VAL A 1 12.21 17.40 14.92
C VAL A 1 13.26 18.04 14.01
N GLY A 2 14.44 17.45 13.90
CA GLY A 2 15.55 18.00 13.11
C GLY A 2 15.35 17.71 11.61
N LEU A 3 16.11 18.42 10.75
CA LEU A 3 16.09 18.20 9.30
C LEU A 3 16.44 16.74 8.90
N THR A 4 17.21 16.04 9.72
CA THR A 4 17.54 14.61 9.55
C THR A 4 16.33 13.70 9.62
N ASP A 5 15.24 14.09 10.32
CA ASP A 5 14.02 13.27 10.42
C ASP A 5 13.17 13.35 9.15
N LEU A 6 13.24 14.45 8.40
CA LEU A 6 12.53 14.58 7.11
C LEU A 6 13.16 13.71 6.02
N GLU A 7 14.49 13.60 6.00
CA GLU A 7 15.18 12.72 5.06
C GLU A 7 14.94 11.23 5.38
N SER A 8 14.89 10.88 6.66
CA SER A 8 14.61 9.50 7.09
C SER A 8 13.17 9.06 6.91
N TYR A 9 12.23 9.99 6.69
CA TYR A 9 10.81 9.71 6.40
C TYR A 9 10.51 9.76 4.90
N GLN A 10 11.47 9.39 4.06
CA GLN A 10 11.30 9.30 2.61
C GLN A 10 11.88 7.97 2.08
N THR A 11 11.24 7.43 1.04
CA THR A 11 11.76 6.26 0.36
C THR A 11 12.92 6.64 -0.55
N VAL A 12 13.85 5.69 -0.80
CA VAL A 12 14.99 5.89 -1.72
C VAL A 12 14.59 6.14 -3.18
N TYR A 13 13.31 5.95 -3.49
CA TYR A 13 12.73 6.15 -4.83
C TYR A 13 11.70 7.30 -4.88
N SER A 14 11.57 8.09 -3.82
CA SER A 14 10.67 9.24 -3.78
C SER A 14 11.07 10.31 -4.82
N LYS A 15 10.11 10.78 -5.61
CA LYS A 15 10.33 11.78 -6.67
C LYS A 15 9.32 12.92 -6.62
N GLU A 16 8.04 12.57 -6.50
CA GLU A 16 6.94 13.52 -6.62
C GLU A 16 6.56 14.14 -5.27
N LEU A 17 6.46 15.46 -5.25
CA LEU A 17 6.00 16.21 -4.08
C LEU A 17 4.46 16.30 -4.04
N GLY A 18 3.89 16.51 -2.84
CA GLY A 18 2.46 16.83 -2.69
C GLY A 18 1.65 15.79 -1.92
N SER A 19 2.28 14.76 -1.36
CA SER A 19 1.63 13.83 -0.43
C SER A 19 1.79 14.28 1.03
N ALA A 20 0.76 14.10 1.85
CA ALA A 20 0.82 14.37 3.28
C ALA A 20 1.57 13.27 4.08
N ALA A 21 1.90 12.15 3.46
CA ALA A 21 2.62 11.04 4.08
C ALA A 21 3.50 10.29 3.08
N ALA A 22 4.63 9.78 3.58
CA ALA A 22 5.48 8.85 2.83
C ALA A 22 4.84 7.44 2.77
N PRO A 23 5.13 6.66 1.73
CA PRO A 23 4.71 5.24 1.65
C PRO A 23 5.61 4.40 2.58
N THR A 24 5.25 4.32 3.86
CA THR A 24 6.14 3.82 4.93
C THR A 24 6.57 2.36 4.77
N ALA A 25 5.80 1.52 4.09
CA ALA A 25 6.25 0.18 3.71
C ALA A 25 7.47 0.21 2.76
N GLY A 26 7.61 1.29 1.99
CA GLY A 26 8.76 1.50 1.11
C GLY A 26 10.06 1.87 1.84
N LEU A 27 9.98 2.32 3.11
CA LEU A 27 11.16 2.64 3.91
C LEU A 27 12.02 1.40 4.22
N HIS A 28 11.46 0.20 4.11
CA HIS A 28 12.20 -1.06 4.26
C HIS A 28 13.10 -1.37 3.06
N PHE A 29 12.95 -0.65 1.95
CA PHE A 29 13.74 -0.85 0.73
C PHE A 29 14.93 0.11 0.69
N THR A 30 16.12 -0.45 0.63
CA THR A 30 17.37 0.30 0.39
C THR A 30 17.74 0.23 -1.10
N SER A 31 18.58 1.14 -1.57
CA SER A 31 19.12 1.10 -2.95
C SER A 31 19.81 -0.23 -3.24
N SER A 32 20.58 -0.76 -2.29
CA SER A 32 21.25 -2.06 -2.41
C SER A 32 20.25 -3.22 -2.54
N LEU A 33 19.15 -3.21 -1.77
CA LEU A 33 18.12 -4.23 -1.89
C LEU A 33 17.43 -4.18 -3.27
N LEU A 34 17.13 -2.96 -3.77
CA LEU A 34 16.56 -2.80 -5.11
C LEU A 34 17.49 -3.30 -6.22
N GLU A 35 18.80 -3.07 -6.10
CA GLU A 35 19.81 -3.61 -7.01
C GLU A 35 19.86 -5.15 -6.98
N GLN A 36 19.83 -5.75 -5.79
CA GLN A 36 19.78 -7.19 -5.62
C GLN A 36 18.52 -7.83 -6.22
N LEU A 37 17.36 -7.19 -6.07
CA LEU A 37 16.11 -7.63 -6.68
C LEU A 37 16.20 -7.59 -8.20
N ARG A 38 16.71 -6.49 -8.78
CA ARG A 38 16.93 -6.36 -10.23
C ARG A 38 17.89 -7.43 -10.76
N ALA A 39 18.98 -7.68 -10.04
CA ALA A 39 19.95 -8.74 -10.40
C ALA A 39 19.33 -10.15 -10.40
N LYS A 40 18.25 -10.36 -9.62
CA LYS A 40 17.46 -11.60 -9.60
C LYS A 40 16.34 -11.62 -10.65
N GLY A 41 16.24 -10.63 -11.52
CA GLY A 41 15.21 -10.54 -12.54
C GLY A 41 13.85 -10.05 -12.04
N VAL A 42 13.78 -9.48 -10.84
CA VAL A 42 12.55 -8.85 -10.33
C VAL A 42 12.39 -7.47 -10.97
N ASP A 43 11.30 -7.28 -11.69
CA ASP A 43 10.95 -5.98 -12.26
C ASP A 43 10.40 -5.02 -11.20
N TRP A 44 10.68 -3.74 -11.37
CA TRP A 44 10.25 -2.68 -10.46
C TRP A 44 9.46 -1.62 -11.22
N ALA A 45 8.30 -1.27 -10.70
CA ALA A 45 7.46 -0.20 -11.24
C ALA A 45 7.06 0.76 -10.12
N GLU A 46 7.04 2.05 -10.41
CA GLU A 46 6.66 3.11 -9.47
C GLU A 46 5.29 3.66 -9.85
N VAL A 47 4.45 3.86 -8.85
CA VAL A 47 3.15 4.53 -8.97
C VAL A 47 3.09 5.66 -7.95
N THR A 48 2.38 6.73 -8.26
CA THR A 48 2.22 7.88 -7.37
C THR A 48 0.81 7.92 -6.81
N LEU A 49 0.67 8.09 -5.49
CA LEU A 49 -0.58 8.44 -4.82
C LEU A 49 -0.36 9.63 -3.90
N HIS A 50 -1.10 10.70 -4.12
CA HIS A 50 -1.10 11.87 -3.24
C HIS A 50 -2.07 11.61 -2.09
N VAL A 51 -1.52 11.07 -0.99
CA VAL A 51 -2.29 10.70 0.19
C VAL A 51 -2.69 11.97 0.96
N GLY A 52 -3.98 12.10 1.22
CA GLY A 52 -4.53 13.16 2.05
C GLY A 52 -4.45 12.83 3.55
N VAL A 53 -4.49 13.86 4.40
CA VAL A 53 -4.49 13.72 5.87
C VAL A 53 -5.67 12.85 6.37
N GLY A 54 -6.76 12.81 5.61
CA GLY A 54 -7.96 12.04 5.95
C GLY A 54 -7.76 10.52 6.01
N THR A 55 -6.83 9.97 5.25
CA THR A 55 -6.60 8.52 5.16
C THR A 55 -6.10 7.89 6.46
N PHE A 56 -5.44 8.68 7.31
CA PHE A 56 -4.92 8.20 8.60
C PHE A 56 -5.90 8.42 9.76
N ARG A 57 -7.07 8.99 9.49
CA ARG A 57 -8.08 9.17 10.54
C ARG A 57 -8.71 7.82 10.88
N PRO A 58 -8.91 7.51 12.17
CA PRO A 58 -9.66 6.33 12.56
C PRO A 58 -11.07 6.34 11.97
N VAL A 59 -11.57 5.17 11.60
CA VAL A 59 -12.97 4.99 11.22
C VAL A 59 -13.83 5.28 12.47
N LYS A 60 -14.66 6.32 12.39
CA LYS A 60 -15.48 6.81 13.51
C LYS A 60 -16.96 6.41 13.39
N THR A 61 -17.36 5.86 12.25
CA THR A 61 -18.75 5.44 12.03
C THR A 61 -19.06 4.16 12.79
N GLU A 62 -20.22 4.06 13.42
CA GLU A 62 -20.69 2.83 14.08
C GLU A 62 -20.86 1.71 13.05
N ASN A 63 -21.42 2.05 11.90
CA ASN A 63 -21.51 1.13 10.77
C ASN A 63 -20.39 1.43 9.77
N ILE A 64 -19.56 0.44 9.52
CA ILE A 64 -18.44 0.52 8.56
C ILE A 64 -18.92 0.86 7.14
N ALA A 65 -20.15 0.46 6.78
CA ALA A 65 -20.71 0.77 5.46
C ALA A 65 -20.87 2.27 5.21
N ASP A 66 -21.04 3.05 6.28
CA ASP A 66 -21.26 4.51 6.22
C ASP A 66 -19.93 5.31 6.17
N HIS A 67 -18.80 4.59 6.24
CA HIS A 67 -17.50 5.26 6.17
C HIS A 67 -17.21 5.75 4.76
N VAL A 68 -17.00 7.07 4.62
CA VAL A 68 -16.63 7.70 3.35
C VAL A 68 -15.11 7.92 3.31
N MET A 69 -14.46 7.29 2.34
CA MET A 69 -13.05 7.56 2.06
C MET A 69 -12.90 8.90 1.34
N HIS A 70 -11.91 9.68 1.78
CA HIS A 70 -11.52 10.88 1.05
C HIS A 70 -10.96 10.51 -0.32
N GLU A 71 -11.29 11.33 -1.31
CA GLU A 71 -10.75 11.17 -2.65
C GLU A 71 -9.27 11.58 -2.68
N GLU A 72 -8.44 10.74 -3.29
CA GLU A 72 -7.01 10.95 -3.47
C GLU A 72 -6.65 10.85 -4.95
N ARG A 73 -5.71 11.70 -5.38
CA ARG A 73 -5.20 11.69 -6.76
C ARG A 73 -4.06 10.69 -6.88
N PHE A 74 -4.08 9.90 -7.96
CA PHE A 74 -2.97 9.02 -8.32
C PHE A 74 -2.47 9.31 -9.73
N ASP A 75 -1.26 8.83 -10.03
CA ASP A 75 -0.67 8.83 -11.35
C ASP A 75 0.10 7.51 -11.58
N ILE A 76 -0.14 6.90 -12.74
CA ILE A 76 0.56 5.70 -13.21
C ILE A 76 1.19 6.00 -14.57
N GLY A 77 2.52 6.03 -14.63
CA GLY A 77 3.23 6.21 -15.88
C GLY A 77 2.96 5.07 -16.87
N ILE A 78 3.05 5.36 -18.15
CA ILE A 78 2.80 4.38 -19.24
C ILE A 78 3.67 3.13 -19.08
N GLU A 79 4.95 3.30 -18.78
CA GLU A 79 5.88 2.17 -18.63
C GLU A 79 5.59 1.34 -17.36
N ALA A 80 5.13 1.98 -16.27
CA ALA A 80 4.68 1.29 -15.07
C ALA A 80 3.44 0.44 -15.35
N ALA A 81 2.45 0.99 -16.06
CA ALA A 81 1.24 0.25 -16.45
C ALA A 81 1.56 -0.95 -17.35
N LYS A 82 2.45 -0.78 -18.34
CA LYS A 82 2.92 -1.88 -19.21
C LYS A 82 3.61 -2.99 -18.42
N LYS A 83 4.50 -2.64 -17.47
CA LYS A 83 5.17 -3.62 -16.61
C LYS A 83 4.18 -4.41 -15.76
N VAL A 84 3.26 -3.72 -15.10
CA VAL A 84 2.22 -4.38 -14.31
C VAL A 84 1.39 -5.32 -15.16
N GLN A 85 0.99 -4.88 -16.37
CA GLN A 85 0.20 -5.70 -17.27
C GLN A 85 0.95 -6.93 -17.78
N ALA A 86 2.26 -6.80 -18.06
CA ALA A 86 3.11 -7.91 -18.52
C ALA A 86 3.31 -8.99 -17.44
N HIS A 87 3.23 -8.62 -16.15
CA HIS A 87 3.50 -9.51 -15.01
C HIS A 87 2.24 -9.85 -14.20
N ARG A 88 1.05 -9.75 -14.78
CA ARG A 88 -0.20 -10.11 -14.10
C ARG A 88 -0.15 -11.54 -13.53
N GLY A 89 -0.70 -11.70 -12.32
CA GLY A 89 -0.58 -12.95 -11.57
C GLY A 89 0.66 -13.02 -10.67
N HIS A 90 1.61 -12.08 -10.80
CA HIS A 90 2.86 -12.04 -10.01
C HIS A 90 3.16 -10.67 -9.42
N ILE A 91 2.14 -9.84 -9.21
CA ILE A 91 2.29 -8.48 -8.71
C ILE A 91 2.40 -8.47 -7.18
N THR A 92 3.53 -7.96 -6.69
CA THR A 92 3.74 -7.66 -5.26
C THR A 92 3.63 -6.15 -5.05
N ALA A 93 2.59 -5.69 -4.38
CA ALA A 93 2.47 -4.29 -4.01
C ALA A 93 3.29 -3.98 -2.76
N VAL A 94 3.98 -2.85 -2.77
CA VAL A 94 4.67 -2.30 -1.59
C VAL A 94 3.86 -1.14 -1.05
N GLY A 95 3.18 -1.38 0.07
CA GLY A 95 2.26 -0.44 0.73
C GLY A 95 0.81 -0.55 0.24
N THR A 96 -0.10 -0.29 1.16
CA THR A 96 -1.55 -0.24 0.91
C THR A 96 -1.93 0.88 -0.09
N THR A 97 -1.11 1.92 -0.19
CA THR A 97 -1.25 2.98 -1.20
C THR A 97 -1.08 2.45 -2.61
N SER A 98 -0.07 1.59 -2.84
CA SER A 98 0.13 0.93 -4.15
C SER A 98 -1.02 0.01 -4.50
N VAL A 99 -1.56 -0.75 -3.53
CA VAL A 99 -2.76 -1.57 -3.72
C VAL A 99 -3.92 -0.72 -4.21
N ARG A 100 -4.27 0.34 -3.48
CA ARG A 100 -5.41 1.21 -3.83
C ARG A 100 -5.24 1.87 -5.19
N THR A 101 -4.03 2.29 -5.53
CA THR A 101 -3.70 2.88 -6.83
C THR A 101 -3.93 1.88 -7.97
N LEU A 102 -3.34 0.69 -7.87
CA LEU A 102 -3.40 -0.32 -8.92
C LEU A 102 -4.83 -0.85 -9.12
N GLU A 103 -5.52 -1.18 -8.02
CA GLU A 103 -6.90 -1.68 -8.09
C GLU A 103 -7.88 -0.62 -8.60
N SER A 104 -7.66 0.67 -8.30
CA SER A 104 -8.49 1.76 -8.83
C SER A 104 -8.26 2.04 -10.31
N ALA A 105 -7.03 1.81 -10.78
CA ALA A 105 -6.66 2.02 -12.17
C ALA A 105 -7.04 0.84 -13.09
N PHE A 106 -7.45 -0.30 -12.50
CA PHE A 106 -7.85 -1.47 -13.27
C PHE A 106 -9.23 -1.28 -13.88
N LYS A 107 -9.30 -1.28 -15.21
CA LYS A 107 -10.54 -1.15 -15.99
C LYS A 107 -10.42 -1.95 -17.28
N ASP A 108 -11.50 -2.58 -17.69
CA ASP A 108 -11.59 -3.34 -18.95
C ASP A 108 -10.48 -4.40 -19.12
N GLY A 109 -10.10 -5.06 -18.01
CA GLY A 109 -9.11 -6.14 -18.02
C GLY A 109 -7.65 -5.69 -17.94
N GLU A 110 -7.36 -4.39 -17.81
CA GLU A 110 -5.99 -3.88 -17.76
C GLU A 110 -5.82 -2.69 -16.79
N VAL A 111 -4.59 -2.45 -16.34
CA VAL A 111 -4.22 -1.28 -15.55
C VAL A 111 -4.00 -0.10 -16.50
N LYS A 112 -4.85 0.91 -16.38
CA LYS A 112 -4.77 2.12 -17.21
C LYS A 112 -3.66 3.04 -16.70
N SER A 113 -2.85 3.56 -17.62
CA SER A 113 -1.88 4.63 -17.31
C SER A 113 -2.57 5.99 -17.27
N GLY A 114 -1.93 6.95 -16.59
CA GLY A 114 -2.35 8.33 -16.48
C GLY A 114 -2.83 8.72 -15.10
N VAL A 115 -3.37 9.94 -15.02
CA VAL A 115 -3.87 10.54 -13.79
C VAL A 115 -5.30 10.08 -13.54
N GLY A 116 -5.56 9.67 -12.30
CA GLY A 116 -6.88 9.30 -11.83
C GLY A 116 -7.15 9.75 -10.41
N ARG A 117 -8.33 9.40 -9.91
CA ARG A 117 -8.75 9.64 -8.54
C ARG A 117 -9.31 8.37 -7.93
N THR A 118 -9.11 8.19 -6.64
CA THR A 118 -9.61 7.03 -5.90
C THR A 118 -10.20 7.43 -4.56
N SER A 119 -11.38 6.92 -4.28
CA SER A 119 -11.99 6.87 -2.96
C SER A 119 -12.21 5.41 -2.53
N LEU A 120 -11.43 4.49 -3.08
CA LEU A 120 -11.61 3.06 -2.89
C LEU A 120 -11.44 2.66 -1.42
N PHE A 121 -12.52 2.12 -0.85
CA PHE A 121 -12.55 1.57 0.48
C PHE A 121 -12.57 0.03 0.42
N ILE A 122 -11.42 -0.59 0.63
CA ILE A 122 -11.25 -2.03 0.60
C ILE A 122 -11.55 -2.60 2.00
N ARG A 123 -12.52 -3.52 2.07
CA ARG A 123 -12.93 -4.17 3.32
C ARG A 123 -13.28 -5.64 3.10
N PRO A 124 -13.16 -6.49 4.14
CA PRO A 124 -13.45 -7.92 4.02
C PRO A 124 -14.85 -8.20 3.49
N GLY A 125 -14.98 -9.15 2.56
CA GLY A 125 -16.24 -9.58 1.97
C GLY A 125 -16.88 -8.61 0.96
N HIS A 126 -16.23 -7.50 0.64
CA HIS A 126 -16.77 -6.47 -0.26
C HIS A 126 -15.79 -6.01 -1.35
N PHE A 127 -14.68 -6.69 -1.51
CA PHE A 127 -13.71 -6.35 -2.55
C PHE A 127 -13.01 -7.61 -3.07
N GLU A 128 -12.84 -7.68 -4.38
CA GLU A 128 -12.11 -8.72 -5.08
C GLU A 128 -10.90 -8.10 -5.78
N PHE A 129 -9.71 -8.56 -5.41
CA PHE A 129 -8.45 -8.04 -5.96
C PHE A 129 -8.25 -8.54 -7.38
N GLN A 130 -8.01 -7.63 -8.31
CA GLN A 130 -7.87 -7.92 -9.74
C GLN A 130 -6.41 -7.87 -10.21
N VAL A 131 -5.56 -7.12 -9.52
CA VAL A 131 -4.19 -6.82 -9.93
C VAL A 131 -3.18 -7.37 -8.95
N VAL A 132 -3.35 -7.08 -7.66
CA VAL A 132 -2.34 -7.35 -6.64
C VAL A 132 -2.46 -8.79 -6.11
N ASN A 133 -1.35 -9.52 -6.15
CA ASN A 133 -1.31 -10.92 -5.71
C ASN A 133 -0.57 -11.12 -4.38
N ARG A 134 0.34 -10.19 -4.04
CA ARG A 134 1.13 -10.21 -2.81
C ARG A 134 1.28 -8.79 -2.27
N LEU A 135 1.38 -8.65 -0.98
CA LEU A 135 1.45 -7.35 -0.32
C LEU A 135 2.57 -7.30 0.72
N ILE A 136 3.45 -6.32 0.58
CA ILE A 136 4.38 -5.92 1.64
C ILE A 136 3.81 -4.66 2.30
N THR A 137 3.59 -4.71 3.60
CA THR A 137 3.02 -3.57 4.34
C THR A 137 3.46 -3.57 5.81
N ASN A 138 3.43 -2.40 6.45
CA ASN A 138 3.66 -2.29 7.89
C ASN A 138 2.47 -2.88 8.66
N PHE A 139 2.67 -3.14 9.96
CA PHE A 139 1.58 -3.43 10.88
C PHE A 139 0.77 -2.16 11.14
N HIS A 140 -0.55 -2.25 10.97
CA HIS A 140 -1.48 -1.13 11.09
C HIS A 140 -2.17 -1.08 12.45
N LEU A 141 -2.65 0.11 12.83
CA LEU A 141 -3.36 0.31 14.09
C LEU A 141 -4.80 -0.24 14.01
N PRO A 142 -5.36 -0.67 15.15
CA PRO A 142 -6.77 -1.04 15.23
C PRO A 142 -7.70 0.09 14.75
N LYS A 143 -8.88 -0.28 14.26
CA LYS A 143 -9.92 0.64 13.77
C LYS A 143 -9.47 1.52 12.59
N SER A 144 -8.43 1.12 11.84
CA SER A 144 -8.00 1.81 10.64
C SER A 144 -8.54 1.15 9.37
N SER A 145 -8.78 1.97 8.33
CA SER A 145 -9.12 1.47 6.99
C SER A 145 -8.02 0.59 6.39
N LEU A 146 -6.76 0.81 6.82
CA LEU A 146 -5.61 0.04 6.38
C LEU A 146 -5.64 -1.40 6.92
N LEU A 147 -6.01 -1.59 8.19
CA LEU A 147 -6.19 -2.93 8.76
C LEU A 147 -7.35 -3.67 8.08
N MET A 148 -8.40 -2.96 7.69
CA MET A 148 -9.50 -3.55 6.92
C MET A 148 -9.05 -4.03 5.54
N LEU A 149 -8.23 -3.25 4.84
CA LEU A 149 -7.64 -3.63 3.55
C LEU A 149 -6.81 -4.91 3.68
N VAL A 150 -5.93 -4.98 4.68
CA VAL A 150 -5.09 -6.16 4.91
C VAL A 150 -5.94 -7.38 5.27
N GLY A 151 -6.98 -7.19 6.09
CA GLY A 151 -7.95 -8.25 6.41
C GLY A 151 -8.81 -8.68 5.22
N ALA A 152 -9.07 -7.79 4.26
CA ALA A 152 -9.72 -8.15 2.99
C ALA A 152 -8.79 -8.96 2.08
N PHE A 153 -7.48 -8.66 2.13
CA PHE A 153 -6.47 -9.28 1.28
C PHE A 153 -6.18 -10.73 1.68
N ALA A 154 -5.94 -11.00 2.94
CA ALA A 154 -5.50 -12.31 3.43
C ALA A 154 -6.55 -13.08 4.23
N GLY A 155 -7.72 -12.47 4.46
CA GLY A 155 -8.72 -13.01 5.36
C GLY A 155 -8.56 -12.48 6.80
N ARG A 156 -9.71 -12.17 7.40
CA ARG A 156 -9.78 -11.53 8.71
C ARG A 156 -9.12 -12.34 9.83
N GLU A 157 -9.39 -13.64 9.87
CA GLU A 157 -8.91 -14.53 10.95
C GLU A 157 -7.39 -14.65 10.90
N LEU A 158 -6.82 -14.98 9.73
CA LEU A 158 -5.38 -15.08 9.55
C LEU A 158 -4.64 -13.79 9.95
N ILE A 159 -5.19 -12.63 9.58
CA ILE A 159 -4.58 -11.34 9.94
C ILE A 159 -4.66 -11.08 11.44
N LEU A 160 -5.76 -11.40 12.10
CA LEU A 160 -5.87 -11.24 13.55
C LEU A 160 -4.88 -12.14 14.30
N ASP A 161 -4.71 -13.39 13.87
CA ASP A 161 -3.75 -14.33 14.45
C ASP A 161 -2.31 -13.85 14.25
N ALA A 162 -1.98 -13.40 13.03
CA ALA A 162 -0.66 -12.83 12.73
C ALA A 162 -0.36 -11.58 13.57
N TYR A 163 -1.35 -10.74 13.83
CA TYR A 163 -1.21 -9.55 14.67
C TYR A 163 -1.04 -9.90 16.15
N GLN A 164 -1.74 -10.92 16.66
CA GLN A 164 -1.54 -11.42 18.01
C GLN A 164 -0.12 -11.97 18.18
N GLU A 165 0.35 -12.73 17.20
CA GLU A 165 1.72 -13.25 17.20
C GLU A 165 2.74 -12.11 17.13
N ALA A 166 2.54 -11.10 16.29
CA ALA A 166 3.40 -9.93 16.20
C ALA A 166 3.49 -9.18 17.54
N VAL A 167 2.37 -9.02 18.25
CA VAL A 167 2.34 -8.43 19.61
C VAL A 167 3.12 -9.30 20.59
N ARG A 168 2.92 -10.63 20.57
CA ARG A 168 3.64 -11.57 21.43
C ARG A 168 5.15 -11.53 21.21
N GLN A 169 5.58 -11.39 19.95
CA GLN A 169 6.97 -11.30 19.54
C GLN A 169 7.54 -9.87 19.64
N LYS A 170 6.75 -8.90 20.11
CA LYS A 170 7.14 -7.49 20.27
C LYS A 170 7.56 -6.81 18.97
N TYR A 171 6.94 -7.15 17.85
CA TYR A 171 7.07 -6.39 16.61
C TYR A 171 6.57 -4.95 16.81
N ARG A 172 7.22 -4.03 16.12
CA ARG A 172 6.86 -2.61 16.13
C ARG A 172 5.74 -2.34 15.12
N PHE A 173 4.86 -1.45 15.48
CA PHE A 173 3.69 -1.10 14.68
C PHE A 173 3.80 0.31 14.12
N PHE A 174 2.98 0.62 13.11
CA PHE A 174 2.80 1.91 12.47
C PHE A 174 3.97 2.31 11.56
N SER A 175 4.20 3.63 11.34
CA SER A 175 5.04 4.18 10.25
C SER A 175 6.50 3.73 10.28
N TYR A 176 7.10 3.66 11.46
CA TYR A 176 8.47 3.18 11.66
C TYR A 176 8.52 1.77 12.26
N GLY A 177 7.41 1.06 12.13
CA GLY A 177 7.30 -0.31 12.60
C GLY A 177 7.91 -1.31 11.64
N ASP A 178 7.74 -2.57 12.00
CA ASP A 178 8.17 -3.69 11.17
C ASP A 178 7.16 -3.95 10.04
N ALA A 179 7.55 -4.72 9.04
CA ALA A 179 6.70 -5.07 7.91
C ALA A 179 6.35 -6.55 7.90
N MET A 180 5.26 -6.88 7.23
CA MET A 180 4.87 -8.24 6.88
C MET A 180 4.79 -8.39 5.35
N LEU A 181 5.09 -9.59 4.88
CA LEU A 181 4.82 -10.03 3.51
C LEU A 181 3.63 -10.99 3.55
N ILE A 182 2.61 -10.69 2.77
CA ILE A 182 1.41 -11.49 2.58
C ILE A 182 1.46 -12.09 1.17
N LEU A 183 1.35 -13.41 1.06
CA LEU A 183 1.45 -14.21 -0.16
C LEU A 183 0.08 -14.68 -0.63
#